data_19b0ea6f90e2c66c86957445de067914
#
_entry.id   19b0ea6f90e2c66c86957445de067914
#
_cell.length_a   1.000
_cell.length_b   1.000
_cell.length_c   1.000
_cell.angle_alpha   90.00
_cell.angle_beta   90.00
_cell.angle_gamma   90.00
#
_symmetry.space_group_name_H-M   'P 1'
#
loop_
_entity.id
_entity.type
_entity.pdbx_description
1 polymer ?
#
loop_
_entity_poly.entity_id
_entity_poly.type
_entity_poly.pdbx_seq_one_letter_code
_entity_poly.pdbx_strand_id
1 'polypeptide(L)'
;MNDSKKTVHATVLGYPRIGADRELKRAVEAHWAGRRDEAGLEAAAAAIRSEMLDDLAAAGLDSVPTGVFSLYDHVLDTAVAVDAIAPRHRRENESATYFAAARGDATAAPLEMTKWFDTNYHYLVPEIGPDTEFRARPGKALAEFGEARARRLNARPVLLGPVSFLLLAKAADDAPEGFAPLDRIEELTAVYAELLSALVEAGAEWVQIDEPALCADRTEAEREAV
;
A
#
# COMPACT_ATOMS: atom_id res chain seq x y z
N MET A 1 -8.18 16.48 -43.14
CA MET A 1 -7.20 15.65 -42.39
C MET A 1 -7.16 16.21 -40.99
N ASN A 2 -7.79 15.51 -40.04
CA ASN A 2 -7.88 15.97 -38.66
C ASN A 2 -6.55 15.48 -37.97
N ASP A 3 -5.61 16.40 -37.83
CA ASP A 3 -4.35 16.16 -37.13
C ASP A 3 -4.66 16.14 -35.63
N SER A 4 -5.12 14.99 -35.12
CA SER A 4 -5.28 14.79 -33.68
C SER A 4 -3.88 14.81 -33.10
N LYS A 5 -3.43 15.99 -32.65
CA LYS A 5 -2.22 16.08 -31.82
C LYS A 5 -2.36 15.08 -30.69
N LYS A 6 -1.58 14.00 -30.70
CA LYS A 6 -1.47 13.11 -29.56
C LYS A 6 -1.00 13.94 -28.38
N THR A 7 -1.88 14.15 -27.40
CA THR A 7 -1.52 14.82 -26.16
C THR A 7 -0.65 13.85 -25.36
N VAL A 8 0.57 14.26 -25.05
CA VAL A 8 1.45 13.52 -24.14
C VAL A 8 1.11 13.99 -22.74
N HIS A 9 0.83 13.04 -21.84
CA HIS A 9 0.56 13.32 -20.43
C HIS A 9 1.78 13.02 -19.59
N ALA A 10 2.21 13.99 -18.79
CA ALA A 10 3.33 13.88 -17.87
C ALA A 10 2.84 13.36 -16.51
N THR A 11 3.50 12.33 -15.99
CA THR A 11 3.23 11.78 -14.67
C THR A 11 4.50 11.16 -14.08
N VAL A 12 4.44 10.77 -12.80
CA VAL A 12 5.47 9.98 -12.11
C VAL A 12 4.84 8.72 -11.51
N LEU A 13 5.62 7.65 -11.37
CA LEU A 13 5.12 6.38 -10.81
C LEU A 13 4.89 6.47 -9.30
N GLY A 14 5.70 7.25 -8.59
CA GLY A 14 5.64 7.42 -7.14
C GLY A 14 6.46 8.62 -6.68
N TYR A 15 6.55 8.81 -5.35
CA TYR A 15 7.30 9.88 -4.71
C TYR A 15 7.98 9.38 -3.43
N PRO A 16 9.21 9.85 -3.09
CA PRO A 16 9.88 9.48 -1.85
C PRO A 16 9.08 9.91 -0.61
N ARG A 17 8.78 8.95 0.27
CA ARG A 17 7.92 9.17 1.45
C ARG A 17 8.65 9.64 2.72
N ILE A 18 10.00 9.60 2.70
CA ILE A 18 10.76 9.79 3.93
C ILE A 18 10.82 11.24 4.42
N GLY A 19 10.54 12.21 3.53
CA GLY A 19 10.74 13.64 3.73
C GLY A 19 12.19 14.06 3.49
N ALA A 20 12.41 15.36 3.18
CA ALA A 20 13.72 15.90 2.80
C ALA A 20 14.78 15.70 3.92
N ASP A 21 14.36 15.87 5.18
CA ASP A 21 15.20 15.73 6.36
C ASP A 21 14.85 14.48 7.20
N ARG A 22 14.24 13.44 6.59
CA ARG A 22 13.85 12.18 7.22
C ARG A 22 12.78 12.36 8.31
N GLU A 23 11.84 13.27 8.08
CA GLU A 23 10.75 13.62 9.01
C GLU A 23 9.93 12.40 9.39
N LEU A 24 9.56 11.56 8.40
CA LEU A 24 8.80 10.34 8.64
C LEU A 24 9.51 9.43 9.63
N LYS A 25 10.81 9.17 9.41
CA LYS A 25 11.59 8.31 10.32
C LYS A 25 11.57 8.86 11.74
N ARG A 26 11.83 10.15 11.91
CA ARG A 26 11.82 10.81 13.24
C ARG A 26 10.44 10.73 13.91
N ALA A 27 9.37 10.94 13.13
CA ALA A 27 8.00 10.87 13.64
C ALA A 27 7.62 9.48 14.12
N VAL A 28 7.91 8.45 13.31
CA VAL A 28 7.65 7.03 13.62
C VAL A 28 8.48 6.57 14.82
N GLU A 29 9.78 6.89 14.87
CA GLU A 29 10.65 6.54 16.02
C GLU A 29 10.21 7.26 17.32
N ALA A 30 9.72 8.48 17.23
CA ALA A 30 9.19 9.21 18.39
C ALA A 30 7.89 8.59 18.89
N HIS A 31 7.01 8.14 17.98
CA HIS A 31 5.78 7.43 18.32
C HIS A 31 6.09 6.09 19.01
N TRP A 32 6.98 5.28 18.47
CA TRP A 32 7.40 4.02 19.10
C TRP A 32 8.01 4.19 20.48
N ALA A 33 8.70 5.29 20.70
CA ALA A 33 9.29 5.61 22.00
C ALA A 33 8.30 6.27 22.98
N GLY A 34 7.00 6.38 22.63
CA GLY A 34 5.97 6.99 23.45
C GLY A 34 6.11 8.52 23.61
N ARG A 35 6.99 9.16 22.82
CA ARG A 35 7.19 10.62 22.84
C ARG A 35 6.23 11.38 21.93
N ARG A 36 5.50 10.67 21.08
CA ARG A 36 4.51 11.19 20.15
C ARG A 36 3.28 10.29 20.17
N ASP A 37 2.12 10.85 20.37
CA ASP A 37 0.85 10.14 20.27
C ASP A 37 0.44 9.89 18.81
N GLU A 38 -0.64 9.17 18.61
CA GLU A 38 -1.16 8.82 17.28
C GLU A 38 -1.56 10.06 16.49
N ALA A 39 -2.23 11.02 17.13
CA ALA A 39 -2.64 12.28 16.49
C ALA A 39 -1.42 13.09 16.02
N GLY A 40 -0.36 13.13 16.81
CA GLY A 40 0.89 13.78 16.43
C GLY A 40 1.63 13.06 15.31
N LEU A 41 1.57 11.71 15.26
CA LEU A 41 2.12 10.94 14.15
C LEU A 41 1.36 11.23 12.85
N GLU A 42 0.02 11.19 12.90
CA GLU A 42 -0.82 11.49 11.73
C GLU A 42 -0.62 12.93 11.24
N ALA A 43 -0.50 13.90 12.14
CA ALA A 43 -0.20 15.28 11.76
C ALA A 43 1.15 15.41 11.03
N ALA A 44 2.17 14.65 11.46
CA ALA A 44 3.46 14.62 10.76
C ALA A 44 3.36 13.93 9.40
N ALA A 45 2.62 12.84 9.31
CA ALA A 45 2.35 12.13 8.05
C ALA A 45 1.60 13.03 7.06
N ALA A 46 0.54 13.71 7.52
CA ALA A 46 -0.23 14.65 6.71
C ALA A 46 0.63 15.83 6.21
N ALA A 47 1.55 16.36 7.03
CA ALA A 47 2.46 17.42 6.60
C ALA A 47 3.39 16.95 5.46
N ILE A 48 3.94 15.73 5.56
CA ILE A 48 4.79 15.16 4.51
C ILE A 48 3.99 14.92 3.22
N ARG A 49 2.77 14.37 3.32
CA ARG A 49 1.88 14.20 2.14
C ARG A 49 1.51 15.53 1.51
N SER A 50 1.29 16.56 2.35
CA SER A 50 1.03 17.92 1.87
C SER A 50 2.19 18.47 1.03
N GLU A 51 3.41 18.39 1.55
CA GLU A 51 4.62 18.84 0.85
C GLU A 51 4.82 18.05 -0.46
N MET A 52 4.66 16.73 -0.42
CA MET A 52 4.70 15.89 -1.61
C MET A 52 3.71 16.36 -2.69
N LEU A 53 2.45 16.63 -2.33
CA LEU A 53 1.44 17.09 -3.28
C LEU A 53 1.77 18.50 -3.83
N ASP A 54 2.32 19.37 -3.00
CA ASP A 54 2.74 20.71 -3.42
C ASP A 54 3.91 20.65 -4.41
N ASP A 55 4.89 19.77 -4.18
CA ASP A 55 6.02 19.53 -5.10
C ASP A 55 5.55 18.95 -6.44
N LEU A 56 4.66 17.96 -6.40
CA LEU A 56 4.09 17.35 -7.61
C LEU A 56 3.25 18.34 -8.42
N ALA A 57 2.51 19.22 -7.74
CA ALA A 57 1.76 20.30 -8.38
C ALA A 57 2.72 21.33 -9.02
N ALA A 58 3.79 21.72 -8.32
CA ALA A 58 4.79 22.66 -8.82
C ALA A 58 5.58 22.10 -10.03
N ALA A 59 5.73 20.76 -10.11
CA ALA A 59 6.37 20.10 -11.25
C ALA A 59 5.51 20.15 -12.54
N GLY A 60 4.26 20.57 -12.47
CA GLY A 60 3.38 20.73 -13.62
C GLY A 60 2.94 19.40 -14.25
N LEU A 61 2.78 18.36 -13.44
CA LEU A 61 2.33 17.04 -13.90
C LEU A 61 0.84 17.08 -14.27
N ASP A 62 0.48 16.37 -15.34
CA ASP A 62 -0.91 16.20 -15.77
C ASP A 62 -1.70 15.25 -14.86
N SER A 63 -0.99 14.34 -14.18
CA SER A 63 -1.57 13.42 -13.20
C SER A 63 -0.58 13.15 -12.08
N VAL A 64 -1.04 13.19 -10.83
CA VAL A 64 -0.25 12.96 -9.62
C VAL A 64 -0.63 11.64 -8.94
N PRO A 65 0.32 10.82 -8.50
CA PRO A 65 0.04 9.60 -7.78
C PRO A 65 -0.43 9.91 -6.35
N THR A 66 -1.37 9.12 -5.84
CA THR A 66 -1.78 9.04 -4.43
C THR A 66 -1.72 7.59 -3.95
N GLY A 67 -1.68 7.34 -2.65
CA GLY A 67 -1.48 5.97 -2.13
C GLY A 67 -0.01 5.52 -2.12
N VAL A 68 0.93 6.41 -2.46
CA VAL A 68 2.37 6.11 -2.49
C VAL A 68 3.08 6.42 -1.16
N PHE A 69 2.39 7.02 -0.21
CA PHE A 69 2.90 7.26 1.13
C PHE A 69 2.59 6.06 2.03
N SER A 70 3.54 5.65 2.86
CA SER A 70 3.40 4.59 3.87
C SER A 70 4.10 4.99 5.16
N LEU A 71 3.51 4.71 6.30
CA LEU A 71 4.18 4.88 7.60
C LEU A 71 5.34 3.90 7.74
N TYR A 72 5.20 2.67 7.22
CA TYR A 72 6.22 1.64 7.27
C TYR A 72 6.56 1.13 5.87
N ASP A 73 5.72 0.33 5.23
CA ASP A 73 5.87 -0.11 3.84
C ASP A 73 4.51 -0.34 3.16
N HIS A 74 4.51 -0.32 1.82
CA HIS A 74 3.29 -0.40 1.02
C HIS A 74 2.70 -1.82 0.94
N VAL A 75 3.47 -2.87 1.24
CA VAL A 75 2.95 -4.24 1.32
C VAL A 75 2.12 -4.40 2.59
N LEU A 76 2.59 -3.87 3.72
CA LEU A 76 1.81 -3.81 4.94
C LEU A 76 0.55 -2.95 4.77
N ASP A 77 0.67 -1.79 4.10
CA ASP A 77 -0.50 -0.95 3.78
C ASP A 77 -1.54 -1.74 2.98
N THR A 78 -1.08 -2.55 2.00
CA THR A 78 -1.96 -3.42 1.22
C THR A 78 -2.58 -4.52 2.09
N ALA A 79 -1.80 -5.15 2.98
CA ALA A 79 -2.33 -6.14 3.92
C ALA A 79 -3.46 -5.56 4.79
N VAL A 80 -3.33 -4.29 5.23
CA VAL A 80 -4.40 -3.57 5.94
C VAL A 80 -5.58 -3.27 5.00
N ALA A 81 -5.31 -2.78 3.78
CA ALA A 81 -6.35 -2.42 2.82
C ALA A 81 -7.23 -3.60 2.38
N VAL A 82 -6.69 -4.83 2.42
CA VAL A 82 -7.44 -6.06 2.11
C VAL A 82 -7.79 -6.87 3.37
N ASP A 83 -7.56 -6.32 4.57
CA ASP A 83 -7.80 -6.94 5.90
C ASP A 83 -7.03 -8.27 6.12
N ALA A 84 -5.93 -8.47 5.43
CA ALA A 84 -5.09 -9.67 5.50
C ALA A 84 -4.05 -9.59 6.64
N ILE A 85 -4.51 -9.31 7.85
CA ILE A 85 -3.66 -9.21 9.04
C ILE A 85 -3.87 -10.44 9.93
N ALA A 86 -2.79 -11.13 10.26
CA ALA A 86 -2.83 -12.31 11.12
C ALA A 86 -3.52 -12.01 12.47
N PRO A 87 -4.35 -12.92 13.00
CA PRO A 87 -5.13 -12.70 14.23
C PRO A 87 -4.27 -12.24 15.43
N ARG A 88 -3.04 -12.75 15.53
CA ARG A 88 -2.11 -12.37 16.61
C ARG A 88 -1.71 -10.90 16.63
N HIS A 89 -1.82 -10.20 15.50
CA HIS A 89 -1.48 -8.77 15.38
C HIS A 89 -2.70 -7.85 15.52
N ARG A 90 -3.94 -8.39 15.50
CA ARG A 90 -5.13 -7.55 15.63
C ARG A 90 -5.23 -6.92 17.01
N ARG A 91 -5.51 -5.61 17.05
CA ARG A 91 -5.64 -4.79 18.25
C ARG A 91 -6.95 -4.01 18.19
N GLU A 92 -7.20 -3.17 19.19
CA GLU A 92 -8.42 -2.39 19.36
C GLU A 92 -8.71 -1.39 18.23
N ASN A 93 -7.66 -0.92 17.54
CA ASN A 93 -7.78 0.00 16.41
C ASN A 93 -6.78 -0.36 15.30
N GLU A 94 -6.94 0.28 14.12
CA GLU A 94 -6.16 0.01 12.93
C GLU A 94 -4.68 0.38 13.10
N SER A 95 -4.40 1.54 13.72
CA SER A 95 -3.03 2.00 13.97
C SER A 95 -2.27 1.04 14.90
N ALA A 96 -2.89 0.62 16.00
CA ALA A 96 -2.30 -0.35 16.92
C ALA A 96 -2.07 -1.70 16.23
N THR A 97 -3.01 -2.14 15.38
CA THR A 97 -2.89 -3.36 14.56
C THR A 97 -1.72 -3.23 13.57
N TYR A 98 -1.63 -2.11 12.86
CA TYR A 98 -0.54 -1.81 11.92
C TYR A 98 0.83 -1.90 12.58
N PHE A 99 1.00 -1.25 13.74
CA PHE A 99 2.28 -1.25 14.45
C PHE A 99 2.58 -2.57 15.18
N ALA A 100 1.57 -3.33 15.62
CA ALA A 100 1.76 -4.68 16.13
C ALA A 100 2.31 -5.61 15.02
N ALA A 101 1.79 -5.51 13.81
CA ALA A 101 2.33 -6.23 12.65
C ALA A 101 3.74 -5.77 12.28
N ALA A 102 4.01 -4.46 12.30
CA ALA A 102 5.29 -3.89 11.89
C ALA A 102 6.43 -4.13 12.88
N ARG A 103 6.16 -4.09 14.18
CA ARG A 103 7.19 -4.08 15.24
C ARG A 103 7.02 -5.16 16.28
N GLY A 104 5.87 -5.82 16.29
CA GLY A 104 5.48 -6.67 17.42
C GLY A 104 5.20 -5.87 18.69
N ASP A 105 4.82 -6.58 19.71
CA ASP A 105 4.62 -6.08 21.06
C ASP A 105 4.86 -7.19 22.11
N ALA A 106 4.43 -6.99 23.34
CA ALA A 106 4.59 -7.98 24.39
C ALA A 106 3.84 -9.32 24.13
N THR A 107 2.89 -9.33 23.18
CA THR A 107 1.99 -10.47 22.92
C THR A 107 2.25 -11.16 21.57
N ALA A 108 2.87 -10.48 20.63
CA ALA A 108 3.12 -11.00 19.29
C ALA A 108 4.47 -10.49 18.73
N ALA A 109 5.25 -11.40 18.16
CA ALA A 109 6.43 -11.03 17.36
C ALA A 109 5.97 -10.29 16.08
N PRO A 110 6.79 -9.38 15.53
CA PRO A 110 6.47 -8.70 14.27
C PRO A 110 6.41 -9.69 13.10
N LEU A 111 5.85 -9.24 11.98
CA LEU A 111 5.98 -9.94 10.71
C LEU A 111 7.45 -10.04 10.30
N GLU A 112 7.79 -11.06 9.53
CA GLU A 112 9.10 -11.20 8.94
C GLU A 112 9.42 -10.01 8.03
N MET A 113 10.68 -9.57 8.06
CA MET A 113 11.16 -8.50 7.18
C MET A 113 12.14 -9.08 6.17
N THR A 114 11.91 -8.85 4.89
CA THR A 114 12.82 -9.27 3.82
C THR A 114 13.07 -8.16 2.81
N LYS A 115 14.04 -8.37 1.91
CA LYS A 115 14.37 -7.40 0.86
C LYS A 115 13.27 -7.33 -0.19
N TRP A 116 12.99 -6.12 -0.62
CA TRP A 116 12.20 -5.84 -1.81
C TRP A 116 13.03 -6.17 -3.06
N PHE A 117 12.82 -7.38 -3.60
CA PHE A 117 13.62 -7.92 -4.71
C PHE A 117 15.15 -7.80 -4.42
N ASP A 118 15.94 -7.37 -5.38
CA ASP A 118 17.41 -7.20 -5.23
C ASP A 118 17.81 -5.79 -4.72
N THR A 119 16.92 -5.10 -4.03
CA THR A 119 17.18 -3.75 -3.50
C THR A 119 17.60 -3.77 -2.03
N ASN A 120 18.01 -2.62 -1.51
CA ASN A 120 18.21 -2.40 -0.08
C ASN A 120 16.93 -1.95 0.64
N TYR A 121 15.83 -1.80 -0.07
CA TYR A 121 14.53 -1.57 0.54
C TYR A 121 13.99 -2.89 1.10
N HIS A 122 13.32 -2.82 2.26
CA HIS A 122 12.75 -3.99 2.92
C HIS A 122 11.25 -3.79 3.09
N TYR A 123 10.53 -4.90 3.11
CA TYR A 123 9.09 -4.92 3.37
C TYR A 123 8.76 -6.00 4.41
N LEU A 124 7.58 -5.91 5.00
CA LEU A 124 7.03 -6.90 5.91
C LEU A 124 6.25 -7.94 5.13
N VAL A 125 6.59 -9.21 5.34
CA VAL A 125 6.02 -10.34 4.60
C VAL A 125 4.65 -10.68 5.17
N PRO A 126 3.55 -10.52 4.42
CA PRO A 126 2.23 -10.96 4.85
C PRO A 126 2.18 -12.48 5.04
N GLU A 127 1.36 -12.95 5.98
CA GLU A 127 1.12 -14.35 6.22
C GLU A 127 -0.30 -14.69 5.80
N ILE A 128 -0.44 -15.51 4.77
CA ILE A 128 -1.70 -15.88 4.16
C ILE A 128 -1.93 -17.38 4.34
N GLY A 129 -3.06 -17.74 4.90
CA GLY A 129 -3.52 -19.12 5.02
C GLY A 129 -4.80 -19.38 4.23
N PRO A 130 -5.22 -20.65 4.15
CA PRO A 130 -6.45 -21.04 3.46
C PRO A 130 -7.69 -20.37 4.05
N ASP A 131 -7.67 -20.07 5.36
CA ASP A 131 -8.78 -19.45 6.09
C ASP A 131 -8.62 -17.93 6.25
N THR A 132 -7.65 -17.31 5.56
CA THR A 132 -7.51 -15.84 5.58
C THR A 132 -8.76 -15.20 4.98
N GLU A 133 -9.48 -14.42 5.78
CA GLU A 133 -10.62 -13.65 5.31
C GLU A 133 -10.13 -12.31 4.74
N PHE A 134 -10.41 -12.06 3.46
CA PHE A 134 -10.15 -10.77 2.83
C PHE A 134 -11.39 -9.88 2.89
N ARG A 135 -11.18 -8.58 3.12
CA ARG A 135 -12.23 -7.55 3.12
C ARG A 135 -11.68 -6.21 2.65
N ALA A 136 -12.44 -5.48 1.86
CA ALA A 136 -12.04 -4.17 1.40
C ALA A 136 -12.02 -3.14 2.55
N ARG A 137 -10.88 -2.47 2.72
CA ARG A 137 -10.65 -1.38 3.67
C ARG A 137 -10.09 -0.16 2.91
N PRO A 138 -10.91 0.55 2.12
CA PRO A 138 -10.43 1.61 1.23
C PRO A 138 -10.03 2.90 1.96
N GLY A 139 -10.15 2.99 3.28
CA GLY A 139 -10.06 4.23 4.06
C GLY A 139 -8.81 5.05 3.75
N LYS A 140 -7.62 4.44 3.79
CA LYS A 140 -6.35 5.13 3.48
C LYS A 140 -6.32 5.64 2.04
N ALA A 141 -6.67 4.79 1.07
CA ALA A 141 -6.65 5.16 -0.35
C ALA A 141 -7.63 6.32 -0.65
N LEU A 142 -8.83 6.27 -0.07
CA LEU A 142 -9.83 7.33 -0.19
C LEU A 142 -9.37 8.64 0.47
N ALA A 143 -8.76 8.57 1.65
CA ALA A 143 -8.28 9.75 2.36
C ALA A 143 -7.17 10.46 1.56
N GLU A 144 -6.14 9.74 1.10
CA GLU A 144 -5.05 10.32 0.32
C GLU A 144 -5.51 10.83 -1.05
N PHE A 145 -6.43 10.12 -1.70
CA PHE A 145 -7.08 10.60 -2.93
C PHE A 145 -7.85 11.89 -2.68
N GLY A 146 -8.61 11.97 -1.57
CA GLY A 146 -9.35 13.16 -1.16
C GLY A 146 -8.45 14.36 -0.89
N GLU A 147 -7.27 14.16 -0.27
CA GLU A 147 -6.27 15.22 -0.03
C GLU A 147 -5.80 15.88 -1.35
N ALA A 148 -5.53 15.09 -2.37
CA ALA A 148 -5.12 15.59 -3.68
C ALA A 148 -6.29 16.28 -4.42
N ARG A 149 -7.50 15.69 -4.36
CA ARG A 149 -8.71 16.27 -4.95
C ARG A 149 -9.07 17.61 -4.32
N ALA A 150 -8.90 17.77 -3.01
CA ALA A 150 -9.12 19.04 -2.32
C ALA A 150 -8.21 20.17 -2.84
N ARG A 151 -7.03 19.80 -3.35
CA ARG A 151 -6.10 20.71 -4.05
C ARG A 151 -6.41 20.90 -5.54
N ARG A 152 -7.48 20.29 -6.05
CA ARG A 152 -7.87 20.28 -7.47
C ARG A 152 -6.81 19.64 -8.39
N LEU A 153 -6.02 18.72 -7.85
CA LEU A 153 -5.07 17.93 -8.63
C LEU A 153 -5.80 16.79 -9.35
N ASN A 154 -5.33 16.45 -10.53
CA ASN A 154 -5.76 15.25 -11.24
C ASN A 154 -5.06 14.04 -10.59
N ALA A 155 -5.71 13.46 -9.59
CA ALA A 155 -5.14 12.41 -8.75
C ALA A 155 -5.37 11.04 -9.37
N ARG A 156 -4.34 10.20 -9.30
CA ARG A 156 -4.37 8.79 -9.70
C ARG A 156 -3.99 7.93 -8.49
N PRO A 157 -4.94 7.23 -7.86
CA PRO A 157 -4.64 6.24 -6.83
C PRO A 157 -3.71 5.15 -7.36
N VAL A 158 -2.76 4.74 -6.53
CA VAL A 158 -1.81 3.65 -6.81
C VAL A 158 -2.05 2.55 -5.79
N LEU A 159 -2.24 1.32 -6.26
CA LEU A 159 -2.41 0.12 -5.46
C LEU A 159 -1.33 -0.89 -5.85
N LEU A 160 -0.76 -1.58 -4.87
CA LEU A 160 0.00 -2.80 -5.15
C LEU A 160 -0.98 -3.85 -5.70
N GLY A 161 -0.64 -4.52 -6.78
CA GLY A 161 -1.52 -5.48 -7.43
C GLY A 161 -1.68 -6.79 -6.64
N PRO A 162 -2.82 -7.48 -6.80
CA PRO A 162 -3.15 -8.67 -6.02
C PRO A 162 -2.18 -9.84 -6.25
N VAL A 163 -1.68 -10.00 -7.47
CA VAL A 163 -0.72 -11.08 -7.78
C VAL A 163 0.61 -10.82 -7.08
N SER A 164 1.16 -9.61 -7.20
CA SER A 164 2.39 -9.24 -6.49
C SER A 164 2.23 -9.33 -4.99
N PHE A 165 1.09 -8.91 -4.44
CA PHE A 165 0.82 -9.02 -3.00
C PHE A 165 0.90 -10.47 -2.52
N LEU A 166 0.25 -11.42 -3.22
CA LEU A 166 0.25 -12.84 -2.86
C LEU A 166 1.61 -13.50 -3.10
N LEU A 167 2.34 -13.12 -4.16
CA LEU A 167 3.69 -13.63 -4.43
C LEU A 167 4.76 -13.10 -3.45
N LEU A 168 4.50 -11.95 -2.82
CA LEU A 168 5.34 -11.37 -1.77
C LEU A 168 4.97 -11.88 -0.37
N ALA A 169 3.85 -12.57 -0.23
CA ALA A 169 3.41 -13.20 1.01
C ALA A 169 4.04 -14.59 1.19
N LYS A 170 3.98 -15.10 2.41
CA LYS A 170 4.29 -16.50 2.71
C LYS A 170 3.06 -17.22 3.23
N ALA A 171 3.06 -18.54 3.13
CA ALA A 171 2.04 -19.36 3.77
C ALA A 171 2.07 -19.15 5.29
N ALA A 172 0.90 -19.07 5.92
CA ALA A 172 0.79 -19.03 7.37
C ALA A 172 1.34 -20.34 7.97
N ASP A 173 1.86 -20.28 9.22
CA ASP A 173 2.54 -21.42 9.87
C ASP A 173 1.64 -22.66 10.00
N ASP A 174 0.32 -22.48 10.04
CA ASP A 174 -0.70 -23.53 10.14
C ASP A 174 -1.29 -23.96 8.80
N ALA A 175 -0.79 -23.41 7.70
CA ALA A 175 -1.24 -23.78 6.36
C ALA A 175 -0.85 -25.22 6.01
N PRO A 176 -1.69 -25.96 5.27
CA PRO A 176 -1.38 -27.31 4.86
C PRO A 176 -0.19 -27.36 3.88
N GLU A 177 0.52 -28.51 3.87
CA GLU A 177 1.63 -28.72 2.95
C GLU A 177 1.17 -28.56 1.49
N GLY A 178 1.92 -27.79 0.72
CA GLY A 178 1.65 -27.50 -0.68
C GLY A 178 0.74 -26.28 -0.92
N PHE A 179 0.19 -25.67 0.12
CA PHE A 179 -0.56 -24.40 -0.01
C PHE A 179 0.37 -23.26 -0.42
N ALA A 180 -0.05 -22.48 -1.39
CA ALA A 180 0.61 -21.23 -1.78
C ALA A 180 -0.35 -20.04 -1.61
N PRO A 181 0.12 -18.86 -1.14
CA PRO A 181 -0.74 -17.68 -1.03
C PRO A 181 -1.48 -17.34 -2.33
N LEU A 182 -0.88 -17.60 -3.50
CA LEU A 182 -1.49 -17.39 -4.82
C LEU A 182 -2.76 -18.20 -5.05
N ASP A 183 -2.97 -19.31 -4.33
CA ASP A 183 -4.20 -20.10 -4.40
C ASP A 183 -5.45 -19.31 -3.99
N ARG A 184 -5.24 -18.13 -3.36
CA ARG A 184 -6.31 -17.24 -2.90
C ARG A 184 -6.54 -16.04 -3.84
N ILE A 185 -6.09 -16.13 -5.09
CA ILE A 185 -6.18 -15.00 -6.04
C ILE A 185 -7.62 -14.61 -6.38
N GLU A 186 -8.52 -15.57 -6.51
CA GLU A 186 -9.92 -15.30 -6.86
C GLU A 186 -10.63 -14.47 -5.78
N GLU A 187 -10.48 -14.86 -4.51
CA GLU A 187 -11.09 -14.14 -3.38
C GLU A 187 -10.48 -12.75 -3.21
N LEU A 188 -9.16 -12.63 -3.38
CA LEU A 188 -8.51 -11.34 -3.28
C LEU A 188 -8.92 -10.42 -4.43
N THR A 189 -9.05 -10.92 -5.64
CA THR A 189 -9.52 -10.14 -6.81
C THR A 189 -10.92 -9.58 -6.58
N ALA A 190 -11.82 -10.34 -5.94
CA ALA A 190 -13.14 -9.84 -5.57
C ALA A 190 -13.05 -8.62 -4.63
N VAL A 191 -12.14 -8.66 -3.65
CA VAL A 191 -11.91 -7.52 -2.73
C VAL A 191 -11.29 -6.32 -3.47
N TYR A 192 -10.41 -6.55 -4.45
CA TYR A 192 -9.89 -5.47 -5.29
C TYR A 192 -11.01 -4.81 -6.12
N ALA A 193 -11.98 -5.56 -6.61
CA ALA A 193 -13.14 -4.99 -7.28
C ALA A 193 -13.93 -4.03 -6.36
N GLU A 194 -14.07 -4.36 -5.07
CA GLU A 194 -14.68 -3.47 -4.08
C GLU A 194 -13.83 -2.22 -3.81
N LEU A 195 -12.50 -2.35 -3.69
CA LEU A 195 -11.58 -1.22 -3.53
C LEU A 195 -11.65 -0.27 -4.72
N LEU A 196 -11.65 -0.82 -5.94
CA LEU A 196 -11.78 -0.05 -7.19
C LEU A 196 -13.14 0.65 -7.27
N SER A 197 -14.23 -0.03 -6.92
CA SER A 197 -15.56 0.55 -6.89
C SER A 197 -15.63 1.75 -5.94
N ALA A 198 -15.06 1.64 -4.74
CA ALA A 198 -15.01 2.74 -3.77
C ALA A 198 -14.22 3.95 -4.32
N LEU A 199 -13.10 3.73 -5.02
CA LEU A 199 -12.32 4.79 -5.64
C LEU A 199 -13.07 5.46 -6.80
N VAL A 200 -13.78 4.68 -7.63
CA VAL A 200 -14.62 5.19 -8.71
C VAL A 200 -15.77 6.04 -8.15
N GLU A 201 -16.44 5.58 -7.10
CA GLU A 201 -17.49 6.34 -6.41
C GLU A 201 -16.96 7.67 -5.83
N ALA A 202 -15.70 7.69 -5.36
CA ALA A 202 -15.01 8.90 -4.93
C ALA A 202 -14.57 9.82 -6.09
N GLY A 203 -14.75 9.39 -7.34
CA GLY A 203 -14.45 10.16 -8.56
C GLY A 203 -13.06 9.93 -9.14
N ALA A 204 -12.42 8.79 -8.88
CA ALA A 204 -11.20 8.41 -9.57
C ALA A 204 -11.53 7.99 -11.02
N GLU A 205 -10.88 8.65 -11.98
CA GLU A 205 -11.02 8.32 -13.42
C GLU A 205 -10.00 7.25 -13.85
N TRP A 206 -8.87 7.20 -13.13
CA TRP A 206 -7.77 6.27 -13.35
C TRP A 206 -7.27 5.73 -12.03
N VAL A 207 -6.96 4.44 -12.00
CA VAL A 207 -6.25 3.77 -10.90
C VAL A 207 -5.04 3.05 -11.51
N GLN A 208 -3.88 3.21 -10.89
CA GLN A 208 -2.68 2.46 -11.23
C GLN A 208 -2.60 1.23 -10.34
N ILE A 209 -2.43 0.06 -10.96
CA ILE A 209 -2.17 -1.20 -10.27
C ILE A 209 -0.73 -1.60 -10.60
N ASP A 210 0.11 -1.71 -9.57
CA ASP A 210 1.51 -2.06 -9.71
C ASP A 210 1.70 -3.56 -9.48
N GLU A 211 2.19 -4.27 -10.51
CA GLU A 211 2.54 -5.69 -10.43
C GLU A 211 4.07 -5.88 -10.55
N PRO A 212 4.84 -5.43 -9.55
CA PRO A 212 6.31 -5.49 -9.60
C PRO A 212 6.86 -6.91 -9.64
N ALA A 213 6.12 -7.91 -9.18
CA ALA A 213 6.53 -9.30 -9.26
C ALA A 213 6.80 -9.76 -10.70
N LEU A 214 6.20 -9.11 -11.71
CA LEU A 214 6.42 -9.41 -13.13
C LEU A 214 7.82 -9.04 -13.65
N CYS A 215 8.63 -8.33 -12.85
CA CYS A 215 10.03 -8.06 -13.22
C CYS A 215 10.96 -9.27 -13.07
N ALA A 216 10.51 -10.35 -12.41
CA ALA A 216 11.26 -11.58 -12.21
C ALA A 216 10.73 -12.71 -13.11
N ASP A 217 11.52 -13.77 -13.26
CA ASP A 217 11.07 -14.99 -13.95
C ASP A 217 9.86 -15.58 -13.22
N ARG A 218 8.77 -15.81 -13.96
CA ARG A 218 7.50 -16.32 -13.45
C ARG A 218 7.10 -17.60 -14.17
N THR A 219 6.50 -18.51 -13.43
CA THR A 219 5.84 -19.70 -13.98
C THR A 219 4.67 -19.29 -14.88
N GLU A 220 4.17 -20.23 -15.68
CA GLU A 220 2.99 -19.98 -16.49
C GLU A 220 1.76 -19.65 -15.63
N ALA A 221 1.53 -20.42 -14.57
CA ALA A 221 0.43 -20.19 -13.63
C ALA A 221 0.48 -18.80 -12.97
N GLU A 222 1.68 -18.33 -12.56
CA GLU A 222 1.84 -16.98 -12.00
C GLU A 222 1.58 -15.88 -13.04
N ARG A 223 1.86 -16.12 -14.32
CA ARG A 223 1.53 -15.16 -15.40
C ARG A 223 0.06 -15.17 -15.77
N GLU A 224 -0.60 -16.31 -15.70
CA GLU A 224 -2.05 -16.45 -15.96
C GLU A 224 -2.91 -15.82 -14.86
N ALA A 225 -2.34 -15.63 -13.64
CA ALA A 225 -3.01 -15.01 -12.51
C ALA A 225 -3.12 -13.46 -12.63
N VAL A 226 -2.38 -12.83 -13.57
CA VAL A 226 -2.42 -11.39 -13.85
C VAL A 226 -3.53 -11.05 -14.84
#